data_3e6c4d09c528f65c19af54a13d1e77b3
#
_entry.id   3e6c4d09c528f65c19af54a13d1e77b3
#
_cell.length_a   1.000
_cell.length_b   1.000
_cell.length_c   1.000
_cell.angle_alpha   90.00
_cell.angle_beta   90.00
_cell.angle_gamma   90.00
#
_symmetry.space_group_name_H-M   'P 1'
#
loop_
_entity.id
_entity.type
_entity.pdbx_description
1 polymer ?
#
loop_
_entity_poly.entity_id
_entity_poly.type
_entity_poly.pdbx_seq_one_letter_code
_entity_poly.pdbx_strand_id
1 'polypeptide(L)'
;MSFGIYQIGGQAEQQTTTLTPVSINAATAGTNATDLVGANSARVALSLVNETDKICYMTTGTATANAASATNKILEIPAKQRILLSGDNCPREALNITWMEVTTGKFEAVERVRV
;
A
#
# COMPACT_ATOMS: atom_id res chain seq x y z
N MET A 1 19.03 8.53 -33.49
CA MET A 1 18.75 8.59 -33.11
C MET A 1 18.38 8.66 -32.73
N SER A 2 18.59 8.76 -32.61
CA SER A 2 18.33 8.76 -32.07
C SER A 2 17.80 9.07 -31.59
N PHE A 3 17.84 9.06 -31.48
CA PHE A 3 17.44 9.29 -30.77
C PHE A 3 17.11 9.40 -30.03
N GLY A 4 17.20 9.64 -30.00
CA GLY A 4 16.91 9.50 -29.13
C GLY A 4 16.84 9.57 -28.29
N ILE A 5 17.00 9.60 -28.42
CA ILE A 5 17.05 9.50 -27.67
C ILE A 5 16.97 9.68 -26.99
N TYR A 6 17.10 9.73 -27.14
CA TYR A 6 17.13 9.58 -26.47
C TYR A 6 17.01 9.62 -25.66
N GLN A 7 17.16 9.60 -25.51
CA GLN A 7 17.20 9.34 -24.75
C GLN A 7 17.38 9.44 -24.01
N ILE A 8 17.61 9.76 -23.95
CA ILE A 8 17.73 9.67 -23.25
C ILE A 8 17.77 9.81 -22.40
N GLY A 9 17.90 10.37 -22.46
CA GLY A 9 17.94 10.47 -21.40
C GLY A 9 17.63 9.85 -20.66
N GLY A 10 17.46 9.86 -20.48
CA GLY A 10 17.11 9.22 -19.51
C GLY A 10 17.02 7.87 -19.56
N GLN A 11 17.27 7.28 -20.32
CA GLN A 11 17.22 6.07 -20.26
C GLN A 11 17.92 5.31 -19.41
N ALA A 12 18.93 5.46 -19.42
CA ALA A 12 19.59 4.79 -18.41
C ALA A 12 18.99 5.08 -17.12
N GLU A 13 18.29 6.12 -17.16
CA GLU A 13 17.63 6.47 -15.99
C GLU A 13 16.45 5.68 -15.70
N GLN A 14 16.07 4.85 -16.61
CA GLN A 14 15.01 3.96 -16.34
C GLN A 14 15.36 3.08 -15.21
N GLN A 15 14.61 3.14 -14.15
CA GLN A 15 14.85 2.29 -13.02
C GLN A 15 14.11 1.01 -13.19
N THR A 16 14.78 -0.08 -12.88
CA THR A 16 14.11 -1.38 -12.81
C THR A 16 13.29 -1.43 -11.53
N THR A 17 12.05 -1.87 -11.62
CA THR A 17 11.20 -2.02 -10.45
C THR A 17 10.65 -3.43 -10.40
N THR A 18 10.29 -3.84 -9.17
CA THR A 18 9.67 -5.12 -8.91
C THR A 18 8.30 -4.87 -8.29
N LEU A 19 7.31 -5.67 -8.67
CA LEU A 19 5.97 -5.61 -8.09
C LEU A 19 5.81 -6.76 -7.12
N THR A 20 5.36 -6.44 -5.91
CA THR A 20 5.11 -7.44 -4.88
C THR A 20 3.66 -7.34 -4.42
N PRO A 21 2.81 -8.31 -4.75
CA PRO A 21 1.41 -8.29 -4.31
C PRO A 21 1.28 -8.77 -2.88
N VAL A 22 0.30 -8.20 -2.18
CA VAL A 22 -0.06 -8.59 -0.81
C VAL A 22 -1.58 -8.69 -0.75
N SER A 23 -2.09 -9.69 -0.03
CA SER A 23 -3.53 -9.89 0.12
C SER A 23 -3.84 -10.17 1.58
N ILE A 24 -4.78 -9.42 2.15
CA ILE A 24 -5.24 -9.60 3.52
C ILE A 24 -6.70 -10.05 3.47
N ASN A 25 -6.99 -11.18 4.09
CA ASN A 25 -8.36 -11.68 4.18
C ASN A 25 -9.05 -11.00 5.36
N ALA A 26 -10.08 -10.19 5.08
CA ALA A 26 -10.76 -9.41 6.10
C ALA A 26 -11.44 -10.29 7.15
N ALA A 27 -11.98 -11.44 6.75
CA ALA A 27 -12.65 -12.33 7.70
C ALA A 27 -11.65 -12.91 8.71
N THR A 28 -10.43 -13.20 8.26
CA THR A 28 -9.38 -13.71 9.15
C THR A 28 -8.82 -12.60 10.03
N ALA A 29 -8.60 -11.42 9.46
CA ALA A 29 -8.07 -10.29 10.21
C ALA A 29 -9.05 -9.79 11.27
N GLY A 30 -10.36 -9.90 11.01
CA GLY A 30 -11.38 -9.43 11.93
C GLY A 30 -11.28 -7.93 12.13
N THR A 31 -11.36 -7.47 13.38
CA THR A 31 -11.21 -6.05 13.70
C THR A 31 -9.84 -5.75 14.29
N ASN A 32 -8.90 -6.68 14.19
CA ASN A 32 -7.54 -6.48 14.70
C ASN A 32 -6.70 -5.81 13.62
N ALA A 33 -5.82 -4.90 14.04
CA ALA A 33 -4.87 -4.30 13.13
C ALA A 33 -3.94 -5.40 12.60
N THR A 34 -3.63 -5.35 11.32
CA THR A 34 -2.86 -6.37 10.63
C THR A 34 -1.79 -5.70 9.79
N ASP A 35 -0.56 -6.19 9.87
CA ASP A 35 0.53 -5.66 9.06
C ASP A 35 0.23 -5.86 7.58
N LEU A 36 0.43 -4.80 6.80
CA LEU A 36 0.22 -4.84 5.35
C LEU A 36 1.54 -5.01 4.62
N VAL A 37 2.48 -4.10 4.85
CA VAL A 37 3.81 -4.15 4.24
C VAL A 37 4.84 -3.72 5.26
N GLY A 38 6.05 -4.23 5.15
CA GLY A 38 7.17 -3.80 5.99
C GLY A 38 7.75 -2.49 5.48
N ALA A 39 8.63 -1.89 6.28
CA ALA A 39 9.35 -0.70 5.87
C ALA A 39 10.26 -1.01 4.68
N ASN A 40 10.28 -0.13 3.69
CA ASN A 40 11.12 -0.32 2.52
C ASN A 40 11.47 1.03 1.91
N SER A 41 12.72 1.46 2.08
CA SER A 41 13.16 2.76 1.58
C SER A 41 13.18 2.82 0.06
N ALA A 42 13.15 1.69 -0.61
CA ALA A 42 13.14 1.62 -2.08
C ALA A 42 11.73 1.61 -2.66
N ARG A 43 10.70 1.68 -1.83
CA ARG A 43 9.32 1.69 -2.33
C ARG A 43 9.05 3.00 -3.06
N VAL A 44 8.52 2.89 -4.28
CA VAL A 44 8.21 4.06 -5.09
C VAL A 44 6.72 4.23 -5.35
N ALA A 45 5.93 3.18 -5.16
CA ALA A 45 4.49 3.25 -5.35
C ALA A 45 3.79 2.14 -4.59
N LEU A 46 2.53 2.37 -4.28
CA LEU A 46 1.70 1.39 -3.58
C LEU A 46 0.27 1.53 -4.08
N SER A 47 -0.26 0.45 -4.65
CA SER A 47 -1.64 0.40 -5.11
C SER A 47 -2.45 -0.33 -4.04
N LEU A 48 -3.53 0.29 -3.59
CA LEU A 48 -4.37 -0.24 -2.52
C LEU A 48 -5.78 -0.46 -3.04
N VAL A 49 -6.34 -1.63 -2.80
CA VAL A 49 -7.70 -1.95 -3.23
C VAL A 49 -8.45 -2.57 -2.06
N ASN A 50 -9.48 -1.89 -1.60
CA ASN A 50 -10.35 -2.41 -0.56
C ASN A 50 -11.57 -3.05 -1.22
N GLU A 51 -11.57 -4.38 -1.33
CA GLU A 51 -12.66 -5.10 -1.99
C GLU A 51 -13.76 -5.52 -1.02
N THR A 52 -13.71 -5.01 0.22
CA THR A 52 -14.73 -5.33 1.21
C THR A 52 -15.85 -4.30 1.19
N ASP A 53 -16.90 -4.56 1.97
CA ASP A 53 -18.04 -3.66 2.09
C ASP A 53 -17.86 -2.63 3.20
N LYS A 54 -16.71 -2.59 3.88
CA LYS A 54 -16.48 -1.71 5.02
C LYS A 54 -15.26 -0.85 4.78
N ILE A 55 -15.21 0.30 5.43
CA ILE A 55 -14.05 1.19 5.36
C ILE A 55 -12.85 0.51 6.02
N CYS A 56 -11.70 0.62 5.36
CA CYS A 56 -10.43 0.15 5.90
C CYS A 56 -9.59 1.36 6.30
N TYR A 57 -8.94 1.29 7.45
CA TYR A 57 -8.10 2.36 7.96
C TYR A 57 -6.65 1.91 7.93
N MET A 58 -5.76 2.81 7.52
CA MET A 58 -4.34 2.51 7.40
C MET A 58 -3.51 3.55 8.13
N THR A 59 -2.45 3.09 8.81
CA THR A 59 -1.48 4.01 9.39
C THR A 59 -0.08 3.46 9.23
N THR A 60 0.92 4.29 9.50
CA THR A 60 2.32 3.90 9.48
C THR A 60 2.68 3.14 10.73
N GLY A 61 3.70 2.28 10.62
CA GLY A 61 4.17 1.46 11.71
C GLY A 61 3.61 0.04 11.65
N THR A 62 4.07 -0.78 12.57
CA THR A 62 3.56 -2.15 12.67
C THR A 62 2.27 -2.17 13.47
N ALA A 63 1.46 -3.20 13.27
CA ALA A 63 0.21 -3.34 13.99
C ALA A 63 0.42 -3.41 15.50
N THR A 64 1.55 -3.96 15.94
CA THR A 64 1.87 -4.07 17.36
C THR A 64 2.27 -2.72 17.96
N ALA A 65 3.06 -1.95 17.23
CA ALA A 65 3.62 -0.69 17.75
C ALA A 65 2.65 0.49 17.58
N ASN A 66 1.86 0.49 16.51
CA ASN A 66 1.00 1.63 16.18
C ASN A 66 -0.23 1.14 15.42
N ALA A 67 -1.15 0.51 16.12
CA ALA A 67 -2.30 -0.12 15.50
C ALA A 67 -3.22 0.88 14.81
N ALA A 68 -3.55 0.62 13.57
CA ALA A 68 -4.50 1.45 12.82
C ALA A 68 -5.88 1.38 13.46
N SER A 69 -6.61 2.49 13.43
CA SER A 69 -7.97 2.57 13.94
C SER A 69 -8.69 3.76 13.29
N ALA A 70 -9.95 3.92 13.61
CA ALA A 70 -10.71 5.06 13.10
C ALA A 70 -10.14 6.41 13.58
N THR A 71 -9.40 6.40 14.69
CA THR A 71 -8.78 7.61 15.23
C THR A 71 -7.28 7.65 15.05
N ASN A 72 -6.66 6.54 14.62
CA ASN A 72 -5.21 6.46 14.36
C ASN A 72 -5.02 5.98 12.94
N LYS A 73 -5.02 6.92 12.02
CA LYS A 73 -4.93 6.62 10.60
C LYS A 73 -4.27 7.76 9.84
N ILE A 74 -3.61 7.41 8.76
CA ILE A 74 -3.16 8.40 7.79
C ILE A 74 -4.05 8.38 6.55
N LEU A 75 -4.86 7.33 6.39
CA LEU A 75 -5.66 7.15 5.20
C LEU A 75 -6.88 6.29 5.51
N GLU A 76 -8.02 6.66 4.92
CA GLU A 76 -9.22 5.83 4.89
C GLU A 76 -9.40 5.33 3.47
N ILE A 77 -9.59 4.03 3.32
CA ILE A 77 -9.86 3.44 2.02
C ILE A 77 -11.30 2.98 2.04
N PRO A 78 -12.22 3.72 1.38
CA PRO A 78 -13.62 3.35 1.40
C PRO A 78 -13.88 1.98 0.79
N ALA A 79 -15.04 1.41 1.11
CA ALA A 79 -15.44 0.12 0.55
C ALA A 79 -15.42 0.17 -0.98
N LYS A 80 -14.90 -0.89 -1.60
CA LYS A 80 -14.88 -1.06 -3.06
C LYS A 80 -14.09 0.02 -3.79
N GLN A 81 -13.10 0.63 -3.13
CA GLN A 81 -12.31 1.70 -3.72
C GLN A 81 -10.86 1.30 -3.90
N ARG A 82 -10.21 1.97 -4.85
CA ARG A 82 -8.79 1.82 -5.13
C ARG A 82 -8.10 3.16 -4.92
N ILE A 83 -6.92 3.12 -4.32
CA ILE A 83 -6.09 4.30 -4.12
C ILE A 83 -4.69 3.98 -4.58
N LEU A 84 -4.07 4.90 -5.32
CA LEU A 84 -2.68 4.77 -5.75
C LEU A 84 -1.86 5.83 -5.05
N LEU A 85 -0.83 5.41 -4.34
CA LEU A 85 0.14 6.31 -3.70
C LEU A 85 1.45 6.18 -4.46
N SER A 86 2.02 7.31 -4.85
CA SER A 86 3.27 7.29 -5.61
C SER A 86 4.11 8.52 -5.29
N GLY A 87 5.40 8.45 -5.61
CA GLY A 87 6.32 9.55 -5.40
C GLY A 87 6.36 9.96 -3.94
N ASP A 88 6.25 11.28 -3.70
CA ASP A 88 6.34 11.82 -2.35
C ASP A 88 5.16 11.46 -1.47
N ASN A 89 4.05 11.01 -2.07
CA ASN A 89 2.87 10.61 -1.32
C ASN A 89 2.90 9.14 -0.92
N CYS A 90 3.92 8.41 -1.33
CA CYS A 90 4.03 7.00 -1.00
C CYS A 90 4.86 6.83 0.26
N PRO A 91 4.26 6.37 1.36
CA PRO A 91 5.04 6.15 2.58
C PRO A 91 6.00 4.99 2.39
N ARG A 92 7.17 5.10 2.99
CA ARG A 92 8.19 4.04 2.95
C ARG A 92 8.33 3.30 4.25
N GLU A 93 7.59 3.73 5.27
CA GLU A 93 7.53 3.04 6.55
C GLU A 93 6.71 1.77 6.42
N ALA A 94 6.76 0.94 7.46
CA ALA A 94 5.81 -0.17 7.59
C ALA A 94 4.39 0.41 7.64
N LEU A 95 3.42 -0.35 7.15
CA LEU A 95 2.02 0.06 7.14
C LEU A 95 1.18 -1.08 7.70
N ASN A 96 0.13 -0.71 8.43
CA ASN A 96 -0.84 -1.70 8.89
C ASN A 96 -2.25 -1.17 8.69
N ILE A 97 -3.21 -2.09 8.63
CA ILE A 97 -4.60 -1.78 8.30
C ILE A 97 -5.54 -2.47 9.28
N THR A 98 -6.76 -1.93 9.36
CA THR A 98 -7.82 -2.57 10.12
C THR A 98 -9.18 -2.17 9.58
N TRP A 99 -10.18 -2.98 9.91
CA TRP A 99 -11.59 -2.66 9.73
C TRP A 99 -12.18 -2.55 11.14
N MET A 100 -13.05 -1.55 11.37
CA MET A 100 -13.68 -1.39 12.68
C MET A 100 -14.88 -2.30 12.88
N GLU A 101 -15.32 -2.96 11.81
CA GLU A 101 -16.44 -3.90 11.86
C GLU A 101 -16.01 -5.19 11.18
N VAL A 102 -16.55 -6.30 11.65
CA VAL A 102 -16.27 -7.59 11.01
C VAL A 102 -16.84 -7.57 9.60
N THR A 103 -16.04 -7.99 8.63
CA THR A 103 -16.45 -8.02 7.24
C THR A 103 -15.77 -9.19 6.54
N THR A 104 -16.17 -9.44 5.29
CA THR A 104 -15.57 -10.46 4.45
C THR A 104 -15.01 -9.80 3.19
N GLY A 105 -14.18 -10.54 2.47
CA GLY A 105 -13.52 -10.04 1.28
C GLY A 105 -12.05 -9.82 1.56
N LYS A 106 -11.40 -9.12 0.65
CA LYS A 106 -9.96 -8.96 0.71
C LYS A 106 -9.57 -7.50 0.60
N PHE A 107 -8.43 -7.18 1.20
CA PHE A 107 -7.71 -5.94 0.93
C PHE A 107 -6.46 -6.35 0.19
N GLU A 108 -6.24 -5.76 -0.98
CA GLU A 108 -5.09 -6.10 -1.79
C GLU A 108 -4.20 -4.89 -1.99
N ALA A 109 -2.91 -5.12 -1.97
CA ALA A 109 -1.93 -4.08 -2.21
C ALA A 109 -0.90 -4.61 -3.19
N VAL A 110 -0.38 -3.74 -4.05
CA VAL A 110 0.76 -4.05 -4.88
C VAL A 110 1.82 -3.01 -4.60
N GLU A 111 2.95 -3.46 -4.10
CA GLU A 111 4.08 -2.61 -3.78
C GLU A 111 5.02 -2.59 -4.98
N ARG A 112 5.39 -1.40 -5.43
CA ARG A 112 6.43 -1.25 -6.47
C ARG A 112 7.69 -0.77 -5.79
N VAL A 113 8.74 -1.51 -5.95
CA VAL A 113 10.01 -1.29 -5.29
C VAL A 113 11.10 -1.10 -6.35
N ARG A 114 11.96 -0.10 -6.14
CA ARG A 114 13.13 0.10 -7.00
C ARG A 114 14.12 -1.01 -6.74
N VAL A 115 14.62 -1.55 -7.80
CA VAL A 115 15.60 -2.66 -7.71
C VAL A 115 17.02 -2.11 -7.64
#